data_53d95f18d930a35c063371969c2b5a4f
#
_entry.id   53d95f18d930a35c063371969c2b5a4f
#
_cell.length_a   1.000
_cell.length_b   1.000
_cell.length_c   1.000
_cell.angle_alpha   90.00
_cell.angle_beta   90.00
_cell.angle_gamma   90.00
#
_symmetry.space_group_name_H-M   'P 1'
#
loop_
_entity.id
_entity.type
_entity.pdbx_description
1 polymer ?
#
loop_
_entity_poly.entity_id
_entity_poly.type
_entity_poly.pdbx_seq_one_letter_code
_entity_poly.pdbx_strand_id
1 'polypeptide(L)'
;MPCYKWSRSIIVPKGHPLASLPKIKLKDLSQYPIVTYVFGFTGSNDLDRAFFERGLKANVVFTATDADVIKTYVKMGTGVGIIASMAFNEEEDKDLISIPANHLFDSGTTYMGFRRGTYLRSHLFEFINMFAPHLTKKIVAKACATKSKKDLDKVFENIKLIRR
;
A
#
# COMPACT_ATOMS: atom_id res chain seq x y z
N MET A 1 -10.14 3.45 12.33
CA MET A 1 -10.35 4.77 11.70
C MET A 1 -9.54 4.80 10.43
N PRO A 2 -10.15 5.00 9.27
CA PRO A 2 -9.43 5.06 7.99
C PRO A 2 -8.66 6.38 7.88
N CYS A 3 -7.37 6.28 7.47
CA CYS A 3 -6.46 7.42 7.42
C CYS A 3 -6.24 7.92 6.00
N TYR A 4 -5.76 7.05 5.10
CA TYR A 4 -5.52 7.40 3.71
C TYR A 4 -5.56 6.15 2.82
N LYS A 5 -5.82 6.37 1.54
CA LYS A 5 -5.69 5.35 0.51
C LYS A 5 -4.28 5.38 -0.08
N TRP A 6 -3.74 4.22 -0.41
CA TRP A 6 -2.46 4.09 -1.07
C TRP A 6 -2.54 3.11 -2.25
N SER A 7 -1.63 3.26 -3.16
CA SER A 7 -1.54 2.42 -4.35
C SER A 7 -0.23 1.64 -4.39
N ARG A 8 -0.13 0.70 -5.33
CA ARG A 8 1.11 -0.02 -5.61
C ARG A 8 1.81 0.55 -6.82
N SER A 9 3.12 0.49 -6.79
CA SER A 9 4.00 0.71 -7.93
C SER A 9 4.83 -0.53 -8.21
N ILE A 10 5.12 -0.72 -9.49
CA ILE A 10 6.13 -1.66 -9.95
C ILE A 10 7.45 -0.91 -9.99
N ILE A 11 8.49 -1.45 -9.37
CA ILE A 11 9.83 -0.90 -9.43
C ILE A 11 10.76 -1.81 -10.22
N VAL A 12 11.55 -1.21 -11.07
CA VAL A 12 12.52 -1.91 -11.94
C VAL A 12 13.81 -1.12 -12.02
N PRO A 13 14.96 -1.74 -12.30
CA PRO A 13 16.19 -1.02 -12.60
C PRO A 13 16.05 -0.12 -13.82
N LYS A 14 16.83 0.95 -13.91
CA LYS A 14 16.93 1.76 -15.13
C LYS A 14 17.31 0.90 -16.32
N GLY A 15 16.64 1.13 -17.46
CA GLY A 15 16.88 0.35 -18.69
C GLY A 15 16.09 -0.98 -18.75
N HIS A 16 15.33 -1.32 -17.72
CA HIS A 16 14.50 -2.53 -17.75
C HIS A 16 13.39 -2.44 -18.83
N PRO A 17 13.11 -3.51 -19.60
CA PRO A 17 12.13 -3.47 -20.69
C PRO A 17 10.72 -3.01 -20.28
N LEU A 18 10.28 -3.34 -19.07
CA LEU A 18 8.97 -2.90 -18.55
C LEU A 18 8.85 -1.37 -18.44
N ALA A 19 9.97 -0.66 -18.24
CA ALA A 19 9.95 0.80 -18.16
C ALA A 19 9.61 1.49 -19.48
N SER A 20 9.79 0.80 -20.60
CA SER A 20 9.52 1.32 -21.94
C SER A 20 8.08 1.03 -22.41
N LEU A 21 7.31 0.26 -21.64
CA LEU A 21 5.94 -0.05 -22.02
C LEU A 21 5.00 1.11 -21.72
N PRO A 22 4.12 1.50 -22.64
CA PRO A 22 3.16 2.58 -22.42
C PRO A 22 2.14 2.23 -21.31
N LYS A 23 1.85 0.95 -21.12
CA LYS A 23 0.99 0.44 -20.06
C LYS A 23 1.32 -1.03 -19.77
N ILE A 24 1.79 -1.31 -18.57
CA ILE A 24 2.08 -2.68 -18.13
C ILE A 24 0.77 -3.44 -17.90
N LYS A 25 0.77 -4.74 -18.29
CA LYS A 25 -0.30 -5.70 -17.99
C LYS A 25 0.23 -6.78 -17.05
N LEU A 26 -0.67 -7.49 -16.35
CA LEU A 26 -0.25 -8.61 -15.49
C LEU A 26 0.45 -9.73 -16.27
N LYS A 27 0.11 -9.91 -17.55
CA LYS A 27 0.80 -10.85 -18.45
C LYS A 27 2.26 -10.46 -18.66
N ASP A 28 2.57 -9.17 -18.72
CA ASP A 28 3.96 -8.71 -18.87
C ASP A 28 4.74 -8.99 -17.57
N LEU A 29 4.12 -8.72 -16.40
CA LEU A 29 4.72 -9.02 -15.10
C LEU A 29 4.94 -10.52 -14.86
N SER A 30 4.05 -11.39 -15.36
CA SER A 30 4.18 -12.84 -15.19
C SER A 30 5.42 -13.44 -15.86
N GLN A 31 6.08 -12.69 -16.75
CA GLN A 31 7.32 -13.12 -17.43
C GLN A 31 8.57 -12.90 -16.56
N TYR A 32 8.46 -12.16 -15.44
CA TYR A 32 9.59 -11.80 -14.60
C TYR A 32 9.45 -12.38 -13.18
N PRO A 33 10.59 -12.68 -12.52
CA PRO A 33 10.58 -12.93 -11.09
C PRO A 33 10.07 -11.70 -10.34
N ILE A 34 9.24 -11.90 -9.33
CA ILE A 34 8.62 -10.84 -8.54
C ILE A 34 9.20 -10.83 -7.14
N VAL A 35 9.58 -9.64 -6.68
CA VAL A 35 10.01 -9.34 -5.31
C VAL A 35 8.95 -8.45 -4.67
N THR A 36 8.39 -8.84 -3.53
CA THR A 36 7.28 -8.09 -2.91
C THR A 36 7.24 -8.28 -1.39
N TYR A 37 6.21 -7.76 -0.75
CA TYR A 37 6.02 -7.94 0.68
C TYR A 37 5.61 -9.36 1.05
N VAL A 38 5.95 -9.79 2.28
CA VAL A 38 5.51 -11.08 2.84
C VAL A 38 3.99 -11.18 2.89
N PHE A 39 3.49 -12.40 2.73
CA PHE A 39 2.06 -12.71 2.79
C PHE A 39 1.43 -12.25 4.12
N GLY A 40 0.28 -11.60 4.04
CA GLY A 40 -0.50 -11.15 5.19
C GLY A 40 -0.17 -9.74 5.69
N PHE A 41 0.95 -9.13 5.31
CA PHE A 41 1.34 -7.81 5.83
C PHE A 41 0.68 -6.63 5.08
N THR A 42 0.44 -6.77 3.78
CA THR A 42 -0.07 -5.67 2.92
C THR A 42 -1.14 -6.10 1.93
N GLY A 43 -1.95 -7.13 2.29
CA GLY A 43 -2.99 -7.62 1.36
C GLY A 43 -2.40 -8.42 0.20
N SER A 44 -1.45 -9.31 0.48
CA SER A 44 -0.84 -10.21 -0.52
C SER A 44 -1.86 -11.08 -1.24
N ASN A 45 -2.97 -11.41 -0.60
CA ASN A 45 -4.10 -12.07 -1.25
C ASN A 45 -4.61 -11.28 -2.46
N ASP A 46 -4.43 -9.94 -2.48
CA ASP A 46 -4.84 -9.11 -3.62
C ASP A 46 -3.92 -9.28 -4.83
N LEU A 47 -2.61 -9.52 -4.60
CA LEU A 47 -1.67 -9.78 -5.69
C LEU A 47 -1.99 -11.14 -6.33
N ASP A 48 -2.04 -12.20 -5.53
CA ASP A 48 -2.34 -13.54 -6.01
C ASP A 48 -3.71 -13.59 -6.68
N ARG A 49 -4.72 -12.92 -6.09
CA ARG A 49 -6.06 -12.81 -6.65
C ARG A 49 -6.04 -12.12 -8.02
N ALA A 50 -5.33 -10.99 -8.16
CA ALA A 50 -5.25 -10.25 -9.42
C ALA A 50 -4.67 -11.09 -10.56
N PHE A 51 -3.67 -11.92 -10.27
CA PHE A 51 -3.10 -12.86 -11.23
C PHE A 51 -4.05 -14.03 -11.51
N PHE A 52 -4.59 -14.65 -10.46
CA PHE A 52 -5.49 -15.80 -10.56
C PHE A 52 -6.75 -15.50 -11.37
N GLU A 53 -7.41 -14.36 -11.14
CA GLU A 53 -8.59 -13.92 -11.87
C GLU A 53 -8.36 -13.76 -13.39
N ARG A 54 -7.11 -13.68 -13.82
CA ARG A 54 -6.69 -13.58 -15.23
C ARG A 54 -6.06 -14.87 -15.76
N GLY A 55 -6.17 -15.97 -15.00
CA GLY A 55 -5.56 -17.25 -15.38
C GLY A 55 -4.03 -17.23 -15.40
N LEU A 56 -3.42 -16.32 -14.65
CA LEU A 56 -1.97 -16.14 -14.53
C LEU A 56 -1.49 -16.58 -13.15
N LYS A 57 -0.20 -16.85 -13.04
CA LYS A 57 0.49 -17.12 -11.77
C LYS A 57 1.59 -16.09 -11.56
N ALA A 58 1.63 -15.50 -10.38
CA ALA A 58 2.73 -14.65 -9.97
C ALA A 58 3.98 -15.51 -9.65
N ASN A 59 5.11 -15.19 -10.27
CA ASN A 59 6.39 -15.85 -9.97
C ASN A 59 7.10 -15.10 -8.83
N VAL A 60 6.58 -15.20 -7.61
CA VAL A 60 7.19 -14.56 -6.43
C VAL A 60 8.40 -15.37 -5.98
N VAL A 61 9.59 -14.81 -6.14
CA VAL A 61 10.88 -15.46 -5.81
C VAL A 61 11.45 -14.97 -4.48
N PHE A 62 11.08 -13.78 -4.03
CA PHE A 62 11.54 -13.25 -2.75
C PHE A 62 10.48 -12.34 -2.11
N THR A 63 10.38 -12.40 -0.80
CA THR A 63 9.48 -11.54 -0.01
C THR A 63 10.21 -10.92 1.17
N ALA A 64 9.86 -9.67 1.49
CA ALA A 64 10.38 -8.95 2.65
C ALA A 64 9.27 -8.17 3.36
N THR A 65 9.51 -7.78 4.60
CA THR A 65 8.60 -6.93 5.37
C THR A 65 8.77 -5.45 5.07
N ASP A 66 9.92 -5.09 4.51
CA ASP A 66 10.36 -3.71 4.31
C ASP A 66 10.59 -3.40 2.82
N ALA A 67 10.19 -2.19 2.39
CA ALA A 67 10.35 -1.75 1.01
C ALA A 67 11.81 -1.53 0.62
N ASP A 68 12.67 -1.10 1.54
CA ASP A 68 14.08 -0.82 1.23
C ASP A 68 14.85 -2.12 0.95
N VAL A 69 14.47 -3.20 1.65
CA VAL A 69 14.96 -4.55 1.34
C VAL A 69 14.51 -4.97 -0.05
N ILE A 70 13.23 -4.78 -0.40
CA ILE A 70 12.72 -5.10 -1.74
C ILE A 70 13.47 -4.29 -2.81
N LYS A 71 13.64 -2.97 -2.61
CA LYS A 71 14.38 -2.08 -3.53
C LYS A 71 15.82 -2.55 -3.73
N THR A 72 16.48 -2.97 -2.65
CA THR A 72 17.85 -3.51 -2.71
C THR A 72 17.94 -4.75 -3.59
N TYR A 73 17.06 -5.72 -3.40
CA TYR A 73 17.04 -6.94 -4.23
C TYR A 73 16.70 -6.65 -5.69
N VAL A 74 15.82 -5.68 -5.95
CA VAL A 74 15.52 -5.23 -7.32
C VAL A 74 16.76 -4.59 -7.97
N LYS A 75 17.51 -3.74 -7.24
CA LYS A 75 18.79 -3.16 -7.72
C LYS A 75 19.82 -4.24 -8.04
N MET A 76 19.82 -5.35 -7.29
CA MET A 76 20.68 -6.51 -7.54
C MET A 76 20.23 -7.38 -8.72
N GLY A 77 19.10 -7.05 -9.37
CA GLY A 77 18.61 -7.80 -10.53
C GLY A 77 17.87 -9.09 -10.18
N THR A 78 17.45 -9.29 -8.93
CA THR A 78 16.69 -10.50 -8.51
C THR A 78 15.34 -10.61 -9.20
N GLY A 79 14.74 -9.47 -9.59
CA GLY A 79 13.45 -9.44 -10.26
C GLY A 79 12.83 -8.04 -10.27
N VAL A 80 11.56 -7.97 -10.60
CA VAL A 80 10.76 -6.73 -10.54
C VAL A 80 10.12 -6.58 -9.16
N GLY A 81 10.16 -5.39 -8.59
CA GLY A 81 9.58 -5.12 -7.28
C GLY A 81 8.12 -4.67 -7.37
N ILE A 82 7.29 -5.08 -6.41
CA ILE A 82 5.95 -4.52 -6.21
C ILE A 82 5.89 -3.96 -4.80
N ILE A 83 5.82 -2.63 -4.68
CA ILE A 83 5.82 -1.92 -3.40
C ILE A 83 4.65 -0.93 -3.28
N ALA A 84 4.42 -0.41 -2.08
CA ALA A 84 3.54 0.74 -1.89
C ALA A 84 4.16 1.96 -2.59
N SER A 85 3.38 2.69 -3.38
CA SER A 85 3.90 3.82 -4.18
C SER A 85 4.60 4.87 -3.34
N MET A 86 4.12 5.11 -2.11
CA MET A 86 4.71 6.06 -1.17
C MET A 86 6.08 5.64 -0.61
N ALA A 87 6.48 4.39 -0.79
CA ALA A 87 7.79 3.89 -0.35
C ALA A 87 8.90 4.17 -1.38
N PHE A 88 8.56 4.68 -2.56
CA PHE A 88 9.52 5.10 -3.58
C PHE A 88 9.85 6.58 -3.41
N ASN A 89 11.13 6.91 -3.39
CA ASN A 89 11.66 8.27 -3.31
C ASN A 89 12.60 8.52 -4.49
N GLU A 90 12.24 9.43 -5.39
CA GLU A 90 13.03 9.73 -6.60
C GLU A 90 14.46 10.21 -6.30
N GLU A 91 14.67 10.88 -5.16
CA GLU A 91 15.98 11.40 -4.76
C GLU A 91 16.92 10.30 -4.25
N GLU A 92 16.37 9.29 -3.58
CA GLU A 92 17.11 8.18 -2.96
C GLU A 92 17.21 6.96 -3.89
N ASP A 93 16.18 6.73 -4.70
CA ASP A 93 16.03 5.54 -5.54
C ASP A 93 16.45 5.81 -7.00
N LYS A 94 17.50 6.62 -7.21
CA LYS A 94 17.95 7.08 -8.53
C LYS A 94 18.24 5.97 -9.55
N ASP A 95 18.55 4.76 -9.08
CA ASP A 95 18.85 3.60 -9.94
C ASP A 95 17.62 2.82 -10.36
N LEU A 96 16.45 3.16 -9.79
CA LEU A 96 15.20 2.51 -10.05
C LEU A 96 14.23 3.43 -10.81
N ILE A 97 13.26 2.81 -11.46
CA ILE A 97 12.09 3.46 -12.07
C ILE A 97 10.84 2.93 -11.38
N SER A 98 9.98 3.85 -10.93
CA SER A 98 8.68 3.53 -10.37
C SER A 98 7.60 3.69 -11.44
N ILE A 99 6.82 2.64 -11.66
CA ILE A 99 5.75 2.59 -12.65
C ILE A 99 4.43 2.40 -11.91
N PRO A 100 3.48 3.36 -12.02
CA PRO A 100 2.18 3.25 -11.34
C PRO A 100 1.41 1.98 -11.74
N ALA A 101 0.90 1.25 -10.76
CA ALA A 101 0.19 -0.02 -10.94
C ALA A 101 -1.27 0.00 -10.47
N ASN A 102 -1.89 1.18 -10.35
CA ASN A 102 -3.26 1.37 -9.87
C ASN A 102 -4.31 0.66 -10.72
N HIS A 103 -4.00 0.42 -11.99
CA HIS A 103 -4.87 -0.27 -12.94
C HIS A 103 -4.75 -1.80 -12.87
N LEU A 104 -3.76 -2.30 -12.13
CA LEU A 104 -3.50 -3.74 -11.96
C LEU A 104 -3.94 -4.25 -10.59
N PHE A 105 -3.84 -3.41 -9.57
CA PHE A 105 -4.08 -3.79 -8.19
C PHE A 105 -5.01 -2.80 -7.50
N ASP A 106 -5.87 -3.30 -6.63
CA ASP A 106 -6.75 -2.48 -5.82
C ASP A 106 -5.95 -1.59 -4.86
N SER A 107 -6.52 -0.40 -4.58
CA SER A 107 -5.94 0.52 -3.60
C SER A 107 -6.09 -0.03 -2.19
N GLY A 108 -5.03 0.00 -1.41
CA GLY A 108 -5.07 -0.25 0.02
C GLY A 108 -5.60 0.94 0.81
N THR A 109 -6.04 0.69 2.04
CA THR A 109 -6.38 1.75 3.00
C THR A 109 -5.60 1.53 4.28
N THR A 110 -4.92 2.58 4.75
CA THR A 110 -4.28 2.56 6.06
C THR A 110 -5.29 2.94 7.12
N TYR A 111 -5.30 2.17 8.20
CA TYR A 111 -6.19 2.36 9.34
C TYR A 111 -5.38 2.62 10.60
N MET A 112 -5.89 3.51 11.44
CA MET A 112 -5.41 3.69 12.80
C MET A 112 -6.38 2.99 13.75
N GLY A 113 -5.84 2.07 14.56
CA GLY A 113 -6.62 1.29 15.52
C GLY A 113 -6.27 1.66 16.96
N PHE A 114 -7.28 1.68 17.83
CA PHE A 114 -7.13 1.82 19.27
C PHE A 114 -7.94 0.73 19.96
N ARG A 115 -7.43 0.28 21.11
CA ARG A 115 -8.20 -0.61 21.97
C ARG A 115 -9.45 0.14 22.46
N ARG A 116 -10.59 -0.53 22.47
CA ARG A 116 -11.83 0.05 23.00
C ARG A 116 -11.66 0.46 24.44
N GLY A 117 -12.22 1.63 24.80
CA GLY A 117 -12.11 2.19 26.15
C GLY A 117 -10.76 2.85 26.44
N THR A 118 -9.85 2.95 25.47
CA THR A 118 -8.60 3.69 25.65
C THR A 118 -8.89 5.18 25.82
N TYR A 119 -8.38 5.76 26.90
CA TYR A 119 -8.38 7.22 27.05
C TYR A 119 -7.30 7.83 26.17
N LEU A 120 -7.73 8.65 25.22
CA LEU A 120 -6.82 9.33 24.30
C LEU A 120 -6.33 10.65 24.93
N ARG A 121 -5.05 10.73 25.24
CA ARG A 121 -4.38 11.96 25.74
C ARG A 121 -4.22 12.99 24.60
N SER A 122 -4.02 14.26 24.97
CA SER A 122 -3.93 15.38 24.01
C SER A 122 -2.91 15.15 22.89
N HIS A 123 -1.72 14.65 23.22
CA HIS A 123 -0.67 14.38 22.25
C HIS A 123 -1.06 13.30 21.20
N LEU A 124 -1.93 12.35 21.57
CA LEU A 124 -2.46 11.38 20.61
C LEU A 124 -3.41 12.03 19.60
N PHE A 125 -4.22 13.01 20.04
CA PHE A 125 -5.06 13.77 19.11
C PHE A 125 -4.22 14.62 18.17
N GLU A 126 -3.14 15.20 18.63
CA GLU A 126 -2.19 15.95 17.79
C GLU A 126 -1.53 15.04 16.76
N PHE A 127 -1.03 13.88 17.19
CA PHE A 127 -0.49 12.88 16.27
C PHE A 127 -1.52 12.45 15.23
N ILE A 128 -2.75 12.12 15.63
CA ILE A 128 -3.83 11.74 14.72
C ILE A 128 -4.08 12.84 13.70
N ASN A 129 -4.14 14.10 14.15
CA ASN A 129 -4.40 15.23 13.27
C ASN A 129 -3.26 15.48 12.28
N MET A 130 -2.00 15.30 12.70
CA MET A 130 -0.84 15.38 11.80
C MET A 130 -0.83 14.25 10.77
N PHE A 131 -1.15 13.03 11.20
CA PHE A 131 -1.12 11.84 10.36
C PHE A 131 -2.32 11.76 9.39
N ALA A 132 -3.51 12.13 9.86
CA ALA A 132 -4.77 12.09 9.12
C ALA A 132 -5.66 13.31 9.49
N PRO A 133 -5.43 14.49 8.89
CA PRO A 133 -6.06 15.77 9.28
C PRO A 133 -7.59 15.77 9.26
N HIS A 134 -8.21 14.89 8.48
CA HIS A 134 -9.68 14.72 8.45
C HIS A 134 -10.23 14.04 9.71
N LEU A 135 -9.38 13.37 10.51
CA LEU A 135 -9.74 12.76 11.79
C LEU A 135 -9.71 13.82 12.92
N THR A 136 -10.66 14.73 12.90
CA THR A 136 -10.78 15.76 13.95
C THR A 136 -11.08 15.15 15.33
N LYS A 137 -10.79 15.88 16.41
CA LYS A 137 -11.09 15.43 17.80
C LYS A 137 -12.53 14.95 17.95
N LYS A 138 -13.51 15.62 17.30
CA LYS A 138 -14.93 15.25 17.34
C LYS A 138 -15.19 13.89 16.66
N ILE A 139 -14.58 13.66 15.52
CA ILE A 139 -14.72 12.38 14.76
C ILE A 139 -14.06 11.25 15.56
N VAL A 140 -12.86 11.46 16.06
CA VAL A 140 -12.13 10.47 16.88
C VAL A 140 -12.90 10.11 18.14
N ALA A 141 -13.40 11.11 18.90
CA ALA A 141 -14.19 10.88 20.10
C ALA A 141 -15.47 10.08 19.78
N LYS A 142 -16.17 10.44 18.69
CA LYS A 142 -17.36 9.69 18.22
C LYS A 142 -17.02 8.25 17.86
N ALA A 143 -15.93 8.04 17.14
CA ALA A 143 -15.47 6.71 16.74
C ALA A 143 -15.09 5.83 17.95
N CYS A 144 -14.40 6.40 18.95
CA CYS A 144 -14.04 5.69 20.19
C CYS A 144 -15.25 5.34 21.06
N ALA A 145 -16.33 6.12 20.98
CA ALA A 145 -17.56 5.87 21.72
C ALA A 145 -18.47 4.80 21.08
N THR A 146 -18.20 4.38 19.84
CA THR A 146 -19.03 3.37 19.15
C THR A 146 -18.84 1.99 19.78
N LYS A 147 -19.96 1.25 19.92
CA LYS A 147 -19.98 -0.11 20.48
C LYS A 147 -19.93 -1.21 19.41
N SER A 148 -20.34 -0.90 18.18
CA SER A 148 -20.40 -1.87 17.10
C SER A 148 -19.56 -1.44 15.89
N LYS A 149 -19.16 -2.42 15.06
CA LYS A 149 -18.48 -2.14 13.79
C LYS A 149 -19.38 -1.34 12.84
N LYS A 150 -20.66 -1.68 12.78
CA LYS A 150 -21.65 -1.01 11.92
C LYS A 150 -21.80 0.49 12.25
N ASP A 151 -21.79 0.85 13.54
CA ASP A 151 -21.84 2.25 13.95
C ASP A 151 -20.54 2.97 13.66
N LEU A 152 -19.41 2.27 13.79
CA LEU A 152 -18.08 2.80 13.43
C LEU A 152 -18.02 3.12 11.93
N ASP A 153 -18.50 2.22 11.08
CA ASP A 153 -18.48 2.40 9.62
C ASP A 153 -19.32 3.62 9.21
N LYS A 154 -20.47 3.86 9.85
CA LYS A 154 -21.30 5.05 9.63
C LYS A 154 -20.59 6.37 9.96
N VAL A 155 -19.69 6.37 10.96
CA VAL A 155 -18.91 7.58 11.30
C VAL A 155 -18.03 8.02 10.15
N PHE A 156 -17.57 7.07 9.33
CA PHE A 156 -16.61 7.31 8.24
C PHE A 156 -17.20 7.26 6.84
N GLU A 157 -18.49 6.93 6.69
CA GLU A 157 -19.16 6.72 5.40
C GLU A 157 -19.01 7.91 4.43
N ASN A 158 -19.04 9.14 4.94
CA ASN A 158 -18.95 10.36 4.14
C ASN A 158 -17.56 11.02 4.17
N ILE A 159 -16.56 10.34 4.69
CA ILE A 159 -15.21 10.92 4.78
C ILE A 159 -14.42 10.59 3.52
N LYS A 160 -14.02 11.64 2.79
CA LYS A 160 -13.15 11.50 1.63
C LYS A 160 -11.71 11.31 2.11
N LEU A 161 -11.14 10.14 1.82
CA LEU A 161 -9.75 9.84 2.16
C LEU A 161 -8.77 10.46 1.16
N ILE A 162 -7.67 10.98 1.67
CA ILE A 162 -6.53 11.44 0.87
C ILE A 162 -5.86 10.22 0.24
N ARG A 163 -5.38 10.36 -0.99
CA ARG A 163 -4.53 9.36 -1.66
C ARG A 163 -3.06 9.74 -1.48
N ARG A 164 -2.25 8.78 -1.13
CA ARG A 164 -0.79 8.87 -1.03
C ARG A 164 -0.14 7.84 -1.93
#